data_491bc5ebcd7a8b99fd4a3bc30f95c709
#
_entry.id   491bc5ebcd7a8b99fd4a3bc30f95c709
#
_cell.length_a   1.000
_cell.length_b   1.000
_cell.length_c   1.000
_cell.angle_alpha   90.00
_cell.angle_beta   90.00
_cell.angle_gamma   90.00
#
_symmetry.space_group_name_H-M   'P 1'
#
loop_
_entity.id
_entity.type
_entity.pdbx_description
1 polymer ?
#
loop_
_entity_poly.entity_id
_entity_poly.type
_entity_poly.pdbx_seq_one_letter_code
_entity_poly.pdbx_strand_id
1 'polypeptide(L)'
;MSGIDSMTEFYVYENMQLLEQLEEILLSGQSDTGELSQEEIEEIFRAMHTIKGSSAMMGYDSLMNLTHSIEDVFDEIRSGRKLTQSKWEEVIDVVLAIIDFLKDEISKVQEGLFPQASIEELYQRSSNLLKEDIEENISYNTQVDETVDEVVNLDSNGMKIK
;
A
#
# COMPACT_ATOMS: atom_id res chain seq x y z
N MET A 1 -26.48 -11.74 23.58
CA MET A 1 -26.82 -11.08 22.34
C MET A 1 -25.62 -10.29 21.80
N SER A 2 -25.43 -10.41 20.53
CA SER A 2 -24.35 -9.68 19.90
C SER A 2 -24.64 -8.19 19.89
N GLY A 3 -23.60 -7.37 20.10
CA GLY A 3 -23.75 -5.93 19.99
C GLY A 3 -23.62 -5.41 18.59
N ILE A 4 -23.52 -6.29 17.59
CA ILE A 4 -23.32 -5.87 16.22
C ILE A 4 -24.45 -6.38 15.34
N ASP A 5 -24.76 -5.63 14.29
CA ASP A 5 -25.81 -6.01 13.35
C ASP A 5 -25.26 -6.95 12.28
N SER A 6 -26.14 -7.41 11.42
CA SER A 6 -25.75 -8.40 10.42
C SER A 6 -24.80 -7.82 9.37
N MET A 7 -24.93 -6.53 9.06
CA MET A 7 -24.00 -5.90 8.12
C MET A 7 -22.58 -5.89 8.69
N THR A 8 -22.46 -5.58 9.98
CA THR A 8 -21.17 -5.58 10.64
C THR A 8 -20.59 -6.97 10.70
N GLU A 9 -21.45 -7.98 10.99
CA GLU A 9 -20.98 -9.35 11.00
C GLU A 9 -20.46 -9.78 9.64
N PHE A 10 -21.15 -9.39 8.58
CA PHE A 10 -20.70 -9.71 7.23
C PHE A 10 -19.38 -9.04 6.92
N TYR A 11 -19.24 -7.78 7.32
CA TYR A 11 -17.99 -7.06 7.12
C TYR A 11 -16.82 -7.78 7.80
N VAL A 12 -17.01 -8.16 9.05
CA VAL A 12 -15.97 -8.87 9.81
C VAL A 12 -15.62 -10.18 9.11
N TYR A 13 -16.62 -10.96 8.78
CA TYR A 13 -16.40 -12.28 8.19
C TYR A 13 -15.66 -12.17 6.86
N GLU A 14 -16.15 -11.32 5.98
CA GLU A 14 -15.57 -11.20 4.65
C GLU A 14 -14.14 -10.72 4.71
N ASN A 15 -13.90 -9.69 5.50
CA ASN A 15 -12.57 -9.07 5.50
C ASN A 15 -11.55 -9.93 6.23
N MET A 16 -11.96 -10.62 7.30
CA MET A 16 -11.03 -11.53 7.94
C MET A 16 -10.61 -12.66 7.01
N GLN A 17 -11.53 -13.16 6.20
CA GLN A 17 -11.17 -14.18 5.22
C GLN A 17 -10.20 -13.65 4.18
N LEU A 18 -10.44 -12.44 3.68
CA LEU A 18 -9.54 -11.86 2.72
C LEU A 18 -8.14 -11.66 3.32
N LEU A 19 -8.09 -11.19 4.55
CA LEU A 19 -6.79 -10.97 5.19
C LEU A 19 -6.03 -12.27 5.40
N GLU A 20 -6.74 -13.34 5.74
CA GLU A 20 -6.09 -14.64 5.89
C GLU A 20 -5.57 -15.15 4.56
N GLN A 21 -6.32 -14.94 3.48
CA GLN A 21 -5.85 -15.32 2.16
C GLN A 21 -4.61 -14.55 1.77
N LEU A 22 -4.60 -13.25 2.05
CA LEU A 22 -3.44 -12.42 1.74
C LEU A 22 -2.22 -12.87 2.52
N GLU A 23 -2.41 -13.17 3.78
CA GLU A 23 -1.31 -13.62 4.60
C GLU A 23 -0.73 -14.91 4.06
N GLU A 24 -1.57 -15.82 3.63
CA GLU A 24 -1.12 -17.08 3.08
C GLU A 24 -0.29 -16.85 1.81
N ILE A 25 -0.77 -15.97 0.93
CA ILE A 25 -0.03 -15.64 -0.30
C ILE A 25 1.35 -15.11 0.04
N LEU A 26 1.41 -14.18 0.98
CA LEU A 26 2.66 -13.51 1.31
C LEU A 26 3.65 -14.43 1.99
N LEU A 27 3.17 -15.38 2.77
CA LEU A 27 4.05 -16.26 3.53
C LEU A 27 4.47 -17.50 2.75
N SER A 28 3.70 -17.93 1.76
CA SER A 28 3.99 -19.18 1.06
C SER A 28 4.11 -19.03 -0.45
N GLY A 29 3.74 -17.88 -1.01
CA GLY A 29 3.71 -17.70 -2.45
C GLY A 29 4.97 -17.13 -3.05
N GLN A 30 5.96 -16.78 -2.23
CA GLN A 30 7.17 -16.15 -2.73
C GLN A 30 8.03 -17.14 -3.51
N SER A 31 8.55 -16.67 -4.64
CA SER A 31 9.50 -17.45 -5.41
C SER A 31 10.87 -17.42 -4.74
N ASP A 32 11.82 -18.12 -5.35
CA ASP A 32 13.20 -18.13 -4.86
C ASP A 32 13.80 -16.74 -4.87
N THR A 33 13.33 -15.87 -5.77
CA THR A 33 13.85 -14.50 -5.85
C THR A 33 13.20 -13.57 -4.85
N GLY A 34 12.17 -14.02 -4.13
CA GLY A 34 11.44 -13.16 -3.19
C GLY A 34 10.38 -12.30 -3.86
N GLU A 35 10.20 -12.45 -5.15
CA GLU A 35 9.19 -11.67 -5.87
C GLU A 35 7.85 -12.39 -5.84
N LEU A 36 6.78 -11.60 -5.90
CA LEU A 36 5.45 -12.16 -6.08
C LEU A 36 5.19 -12.32 -7.58
N SER A 37 4.42 -13.34 -7.93
CA SER A 37 4.04 -13.52 -9.32
C SER A 37 3.01 -12.47 -9.73
N GLN A 38 2.83 -12.31 -11.03
CA GLN A 38 1.83 -11.38 -11.52
C GLN A 38 0.45 -11.74 -11.00
N GLU A 39 0.14 -13.02 -10.95
CA GLU A 39 -1.16 -13.47 -10.46
C GLU A 39 -1.33 -13.13 -8.99
N GLU A 40 -0.28 -13.32 -8.19
CA GLU A 40 -0.33 -12.98 -6.78
C GLU A 40 -0.48 -11.48 -6.57
N ILE A 41 0.21 -10.69 -7.38
CA ILE A 41 0.11 -9.23 -7.30
C ILE A 41 -1.33 -8.79 -7.59
N GLU A 42 -1.94 -9.35 -8.63
CA GLU A 42 -3.32 -9.02 -8.95
C GLU A 42 -4.29 -9.41 -7.85
N GLU A 43 -4.05 -10.56 -7.25
CA GLU A 43 -4.91 -11.03 -6.19
C GLU A 43 -4.82 -10.13 -4.97
N ILE A 44 -3.62 -9.71 -4.61
CA ILE A 44 -3.44 -8.79 -3.49
C ILE A 44 -4.10 -7.46 -3.78
N PHE A 45 -3.93 -6.95 -4.99
CA PHE A 45 -4.55 -5.69 -5.37
C PHE A 45 -6.06 -5.76 -5.23
N ARG A 46 -6.66 -6.82 -5.75
CA ARG A 46 -8.12 -6.95 -5.70
C ARG A 46 -8.64 -7.09 -4.28
N ALA A 47 -7.92 -7.85 -3.44
CA ALA A 47 -8.33 -8.01 -2.05
C ALA A 47 -8.26 -6.68 -1.31
N MET A 48 -7.19 -5.94 -1.51
CA MET A 48 -7.06 -4.63 -0.86
C MET A 48 -8.15 -3.68 -1.33
N HIS A 49 -8.48 -3.73 -2.62
CA HIS A 49 -9.57 -2.91 -3.15
C HIS A 49 -10.89 -3.25 -2.46
N THR A 50 -11.16 -4.53 -2.26
CA THR A 50 -12.39 -4.96 -1.61
C THR A 50 -12.43 -4.51 -0.16
N ILE A 51 -11.33 -4.67 0.57
CA ILE A 51 -11.28 -4.25 1.97
C ILE A 51 -11.46 -2.74 2.08
N LYS A 52 -10.82 -1.99 1.18
CA LYS A 52 -10.97 -0.55 1.16
C LYS A 52 -12.43 -0.16 0.96
N GLY A 53 -13.07 -0.76 -0.02
CA GLY A 53 -14.46 -0.42 -0.34
C GLY A 53 -15.43 -0.74 0.78
N SER A 54 -15.29 -1.91 1.38
CA SER A 54 -16.19 -2.28 2.47
C SER A 54 -15.94 -1.45 3.71
N SER A 55 -14.69 -1.09 3.97
CA SER A 55 -14.38 -0.22 5.11
C SER A 55 -14.96 1.17 4.91
N ALA A 56 -14.92 1.67 3.68
CA ALA A 56 -15.53 2.96 3.37
C ALA A 56 -17.03 2.92 3.60
N MET A 57 -17.68 1.83 3.17
CA MET A 57 -19.12 1.70 3.36
C MET A 57 -19.51 1.68 4.83
N MET A 58 -18.65 1.11 5.67
CA MET A 58 -18.92 1.06 7.10
C MET A 58 -18.55 2.34 7.82
N GLY A 59 -17.93 3.29 7.12
CA GLY A 59 -17.48 4.53 7.76
C GLY A 59 -16.20 4.39 8.54
N TYR A 60 -15.43 3.34 8.30
CA TYR A 60 -14.15 3.12 9.00
C TYR A 60 -13.04 3.80 8.21
N ASP A 61 -12.98 5.13 8.33
CA ASP A 61 -12.10 5.94 7.48
C ASP A 61 -10.62 5.58 7.67
N SER A 62 -10.21 5.29 8.90
CA SER A 62 -8.81 4.96 9.12
C SER A 62 -8.41 3.67 8.40
N LEU A 63 -9.27 2.65 8.46
CA LEU A 63 -8.99 1.40 7.79
C LEU A 63 -9.03 1.59 6.27
N MET A 64 -9.99 2.39 5.79
CA MET A 64 -10.06 2.69 4.38
C MET A 64 -8.77 3.39 3.90
N ASN A 65 -8.32 4.40 4.63
CA ASN A 65 -7.14 5.16 4.23
C ASN A 65 -5.89 4.30 4.23
N LEU A 66 -5.73 3.47 5.25
CA LEU A 66 -4.56 2.61 5.32
C LEU A 66 -4.55 1.60 4.18
N THR A 67 -5.69 0.98 3.94
CA THR A 67 -5.79 -0.01 2.86
C THR A 67 -5.57 0.65 1.51
N HIS A 68 -6.08 1.86 1.33
CA HIS A 68 -5.88 2.60 0.09
C HIS A 68 -4.40 2.86 -0.18
N SER A 69 -3.64 3.19 0.87
CA SER A 69 -2.23 3.49 0.67
C SER A 69 -1.46 2.30 0.13
N ILE A 70 -1.80 1.08 0.57
CA ILE A 70 -1.11 -0.09 0.06
C ILE A 70 -1.70 -0.57 -1.26
N GLU A 71 -2.98 -0.30 -1.50
CA GLU A 71 -3.57 -0.57 -2.79
C GLU A 71 -2.84 0.21 -3.89
N ASP A 72 -2.51 1.48 -3.61
CA ASP A 72 -1.78 2.31 -4.57
C ASP A 72 -0.42 1.70 -4.90
N VAL A 73 0.27 1.17 -3.91
CA VAL A 73 1.55 0.51 -4.14
C VAL A 73 1.38 -0.66 -5.10
N PHE A 74 0.39 -1.49 -4.88
CA PHE A 74 0.19 -2.66 -5.73
C PHE A 74 -0.38 -2.29 -7.09
N ASP A 75 -1.05 -1.15 -7.20
CA ASP A 75 -1.48 -0.67 -8.51
C ASP A 75 -0.26 -0.35 -9.38
N GLU A 76 0.75 0.28 -8.82
CA GLU A 76 1.97 0.56 -9.57
C GLU A 76 2.72 -0.72 -9.93
N ILE A 77 2.79 -1.66 -8.98
CA ILE A 77 3.50 -2.90 -9.24
C ILE A 77 2.81 -3.70 -10.33
N ARG A 78 1.49 -3.83 -10.27
CA ARG A 78 0.78 -4.61 -11.27
C ARG A 78 0.81 -3.94 -12.63
N SER A 79 1.03 -2.63 -12.68
CA SER A 79 1.12 -1.89 -13.93
C SER A 79 2.50 -1.95 -14.56
N GLY A 80 3.44 -2.67 -13.93
CA GLY A 80 4.73 -2.91 -14.54
C GLY A 80 5.90 -2.34 -13.78
N ARG A 81 5.68 -1.70 -12.62
CA ARG A 81 6.78 -1.16 -11.84
C ARG A 81 7.69 -2.28 -11.36
N LYS A 82 8.98 -2.15 -11.65
CA LYS A 82 9.95 -3.15 -11.23
C LYS A 82 10.53 -2.79 -9.88
N LEU A 83 10.73 -3.81 -9.03
CA LEU A 83 11.28 -3.62 -7.71
C LEU A 83 12.57 -4.43 -7.56
N THR A 84 13.52 -3.86 -6.82
CA THR A 84 14.69 -4.65 -6.42
C THR A 84 14.26 -5.70 -5.41
N GLN A 85 15.12 -6.68 -5.19
CA GLN A 85 14.83 -7.70 -4.19
C GLN A 85 14.67 -7.05 -2.80
N SER A 86 15.53 -6.10 -2.50
CA SER A 86 15.45 -5.40 -1.22
C SER A 86 14.11 -4.68 -1.07
N LYS A 87 13.64 -4.05 -2.13
CA LYS A 87 12.36 -3.35 -2.07
C LYS A 87 11.20 -4.34 -1.93
N TRP A 88 11.29 -5.50 -2.59
CA TRP A 88 10.26 -6.52 -2.42
C TRP A 88 10.16 -6.96 -0.97
N GLU A 89 11.30 -7.15 -0.30
CA GLU A 89 11.28 -7.53 1.11
C GLU A 89 10.61 -6.46 1.94
N GLU A 90 10.91 -5.21 1.65
CA GLU A 90 10.30 -4.11 2.38
C GLU A 90 8.79 -4.04 2.16
N VAL A 91 8.36 -4.21 0.92
CA VAL A 91 6.93 -4.20 0.60
C VAL A 91 6.21 -5.31 1.36
N ILE A 92 6.76 -6.52 1.33
CA ILE A 92 6.13 -7.65 2.00
C ILE A 92 6.05 -7.42 3.51
N ASP A 93 7.13 -6.89 4.10
CA ASP A 93 7.11 -6.60 5.52
C ASP A 93 6.03 -5.60 5.89
N VAL A 94 5.88 -4.54 5.09
CA VAL A 94 4.87 -3.53 5.38
C VAL A 94 3.47 -4.10 5.22
N VAL A 95 3.25 -4.90 4.17
CA VAL A 95 1.93 -5.48 3.95
C VAL A 95 1.55 -6.43 5.10
N LEU A 96 2.51 -7.25 5.55
CA LEU A 96 2.22 -8.14 6.67
C LEU A 96 1.88 -7.36 7.93
N ALA A 97 2.60 -6.25 8.18
CA ALA A 97 2.29 -5.41 9.33
C ALA A 97 0.90 -4.79 9.22
N ILE A 98 0.52 -4.39 8.01
CA ILE A 98 -0.81 -3.83 7.79
C ILE A 98 -1.88 -4.90 8.00
N ILE A 99 -1.63 -6.12 7.53
CA ILE A 99 -2.58 -7.21 7.73
C ILE A 99 -2.80 -7.46 9.23
N ASP A 100 -1.72 -7.49 9.99
CA ASP A 100 -1.85 -7.69 11.44
C ASP A 100 -2.66 -6.58 12.07
N PHE A 101 -2.38 -5.34 11.67
CA PHE A 101 -3.12 -4.19 12.20
C PHE A 101 -4.60 -4.29 11.86
N LEU A 102 -4.90 -4.61 10.61
CA LEU A 102 -6.29 -4.71 10.18
C LEU A 102 -7.03 -5.82 10.92
N LYS A 103 -6.37 -6.96 11.12
CA LYS A 103 -7.00 -8.05 11.86
C LYS A 103 -7.33 -7.62 13.28
N ASP A 104 -6.42 -6.89 13.93
CA ASP A 104 -6.66 -6.40 15.27
C ASP A 104 -7.86 -5.45 15.32
N GLU A 105 -7.90 -4.50 14.39
CA GLU A 105 -8.98 -3.52 14.40
C GLU A 105 -10.32 -4.15 14.05
N ILE A 106 -10.32 -5.10 13.12
CA ILE A 106 -11.56 -5.79 12.76
C ILE A 106 -12.04 -6.68 13.91
N SER A 107 -11.11 -7.26 14.68
CA SER A 107 -11.50 -7.99 15.88
C SER A 107 -12.21 -7.09 16.88
N LYS A 108 -11.78 -5.85 17.00
CA LYS A 108 -12.48 -4.90 17.86
C LYS A 108 -13.87 -4.59 17.34
N VAL A 109 -14.02 -4.47 16.03
CA VAL A 109 -15.33 -4.27 15.42
C VAL A 109 -16.26 -5.42 15.78
N GLN A 110 -15.72 -6.64 15.75
CA GLN A 110 -16.50 -7.82 16.12
C GLN A 110 -17.01 -7.72 17.55
N GLU A 111 -16.26 -7.08 18.42
CA GLU A 111 -16.65 -6.87 19.81
C GLU A 111 -17.57 -5.67 20.02
N GLY A 112 -17.93 -4.99 18.93
CA GLY A 112 -18.80 -3.83 19.02
C GLY A 112 -18.08 -2.50 19.18
N LEU A 113 -16.78 -2.49 19.03
CA LEU A 113 -15.98 -1.27 19.19
C LEU A 113 -15.72 -0.65 17.84
N PHE A 114 -15.59 0.68 17.83
CA PHE A 114 -15.25 1.40 16.61
C PHE A 114 -13.73 1.35 16.41
N PRO A 115 -13.25 1.07 15.18
CA PRO A 115 -11.82 1.02 14.93
C PRO A 115 -11.25 2.43 14.88
N GLN A 116 -10.40 2.76 15.84
CA GLN A 116 -9.86 4.12 15.91
C GLN A 116 -8.41 4.16 16.33
N ALA A 117 -7.69 3.04 16.24
CA ALA A 117 -6.26 3.06 16.50
C ALA A 117 -5.56 3.89 15.42
N SER A 118 -4.45 4.50 15.80
CA SER A 118 -3.71 5.35 14.88
C SER A 118 -3.08 4.51 13.76
N ILE A 119 -3.23 4.97 12.53
CA ILE A 119 -2.60 4.32 11.38
C ILE A 119 -1.35 5.07 10.94
N GLU A 120 -0.94 6.08 11.67
CA GLU A 120 0.03 7.05 11.17
C GLU A 120 1.33 6.39 10.74
N GLU A 121 1.89 5.54 11.58
CA GLU A 121 3.18 4.94 11.26
C GLU A 121 3.09 4.04 10.04
N LEU A 122 2.09 3.16 9.99
CA LEU A 122 1.95 2.25 8.86
C LEU A 122 1.58 3.00 7.59
N TYR A 123 0.75 4.04 7.74
CA TYR A 123 0.36 4.84 6.59
C TYR A 123 1.58 5.51 5.97
N GLN A 124 2.46 6.08 6.81
CA GLN A 124 3.67 6.71 6.30
C GLN A 124 4.59 5.69 5.65
N ARG A 125 4.75 4.53 6.28
CA ARG A 125 5.61 3.52 5.70
C ARG A 125 5.11 3.06 4.33
N SER A 126 3.81 2.81 4.21
CA SER A 126 3.29 2.34 2.92
C SER A 126 3.31 3.46 1.87
N SER A 127 2.97 4.68 2.26
CA SER A 127 2.97 5.80 1.32
C SER A 127 4.36 6.08 0.78
N ASN A 128 5.40 5.79 1.56
CA ASN A 128 6.76 6.11 1.16
C ASN A 128 7.49 4.96 0.50
N LEU A 129 6.86 3.79 0.40
CA LEU A 129 7.54 2.61 -0.11
C LEU A 129 8.17 2.84 -1.47
N LEU A 130 7.41 3.39 -2.40
CA LEU A 130 7.90 3.57 -3.77
C LEU A 130 8.47 4.97 -4.00
N LYS A 131 8.24 5.87 -3.06
CA LYS A 131 8.78 7.22 -3.18
C LYS A 131 10.29 7.24 -3.02
N GLU A 132 10.84 6.37 -2.17
CA GLU A 132 12.28 6.30 -2.00
C GLU A 132 12.96 5.92 -3.30
N ASP A 133 12.36 4.96 -4.03
CA ASP A 133 12.88 4.62 -5.34
C ASP A 133 12.85 5.80 -6.28
N ILE A 134 11.74 6.55 -6.24
CA ILE A 134 11.59 7.72 -7.10
C ILE A 134 12.64 8.77 -6.74
N GLU A 135 12.86 8.97 -5.44
CA GLU A 135 13.84 9.96 -5.00
C GLU A 135 15.25 9.57 -5.44
N GLU A 136 15.59 8.29 -5.37
CA GLU A 136 16.89 7.84 -5.85
C GLU A 136 17.03 8.11 -7.33
N ASN A 137 16.00 7.81 -8.10
CA ASN A 137 16.02 8.06 -9.52
C ASN A 137 16.10 9.55 -9.82
N ILE A 138 15.39 10.35 -9.05
CA ILE A 138 15.43 11.80 -9.23
C ILE A 138 16.81 12.34 -8.91
N SER A 139 17.43 11.86 -7.86
CA SER A 139 18.79 12.30 -7.52
C SER A 139 19.75 11.97 -8.64
N TYR A 140 19.66 10.78 -9.19
CA TYR A 140 20.52 10.41 -10.31
C TYR A 140 20.27 11.30 -11.50
N ASN A 141 19.03 11.54 -11.83
CA ASN A 141 18.67 12.38 -12.96
C ASN A 141 19.06 13.82 -12.72
N THR A 142 18.97 14.28 -11.48
CA THR A 142 19.35 15.65 -11.17
C THR A 142 20.82 15.89 -11.43
N GLN A 143 21.67 14.91 -11.14
CA GLN A 143 23.09 15.05 -11.44
C GLN A 143 23.32 15.22 -12.93
N VAL A 144 22.59 14.48 -13.74
CA VAL A 144 22.67 14.62 -15.18
C VAL A 144 22.09 15.96 -15.60
N ASP A 145 20.98 16.34 -15.02
CA ASP A 145 20.29 17.58 -15.39
C ASP A 145 21.09 18.82 -15.04
N GLU A 146 21.84 18.76 -13.96
CA GLU A 146 22.65 19.93 -13.61
C GLU A 146 23.60 20.31 -14.76
N THR A 147 24.12 19.28 -15.42
CA THR A 147 24.99 19.53 -16.56
C THR A 147 24.22 20.18 -17.70
N VAL A 148 22.97 19.74 -17.89
CA VAL A 148 22.15 20.30 -18.97
C VAL A 148 21.63 21.68 -18.63
N ASP A 149 21.23 21.87 -17.38
CA ASP A 149 20.63 23.13 -16.97
C ASP A 149 21.60 24.32 -17.16
N GLU A 150 22.85 24.07 -16.94
CA GLU A 150 23.83 25.15 -17.15
C GLU A 150 23.83 25.64 -18.58
N VAL A 151 23.47 24.76 -19.50
CA VAL A 151 23.44 25.11 -20.90
C VAL A 151 22.16 25.85 -21.25
N VAL A 152 21.03 25.40 -20.68
CA VAL A 152 19.72 25.89 -21.09
C VAL A 152 19.36 27.19 -20.41
N ASN A 153 19.83 27.38 -19.20
CA ASN A 153 19.27 28.43 -18.38
C ASN A 153 19.65 29.80 -18.84
N LEU A 154 18.91 30.49 -19.52
CA LEU A 154 19.07 31.77 -20.08
C LEU A 154 17.81 32.46 -20.17
N ASP A 155 17.23 32.03 -20.33
CA ASP A 155 16.30 32.81 -20.48
C ASP A 155 15.70 33.30 -20.45
N SER A 156 15.86 33.46 -20.62
CA SER A 156 15.10 34.03 -20.61
C SER A 156 14.67 34.77 -20.93
N ASN A 157 15.15 35.33 -21.37
CA ASN A 157 14.78 35.85 -21.61
C ASN A 157 14.50 35.55 -21.87
N GLY A 158 14.79 34.75 -21.84
CA GLY A 158 14.61 34.18 -21.72
C GLY A 158 14.59 33.44 -21.81
N MET A 159 14.92 33.09 -21.89
CA MET A 159 14.84 32.51 -21.60
C MET A 159 15.03 31.83 -20.99
N LYS A 160 15.25 31.34 -20.67
CA LYS A 160 15.40 30.91 -19.88
C LYS A 160 15.53 30.63 -19.34
N ILE A 161 15.97 30.78 -19.47
CA ILE A 161 16.21 30.73 -18.84
C ILE A 161 16.09 30.52 -18.05
N LYS A 162 16.25 30.14 -17.77
CA LYS A 162 16.20 29.95 -16.86
C LYS A 162 16.34 29.98 -16.07
#